data_935b165f6ee4324baf25af1e723c69b5
#
_entry.id   935b165f6ee4324baf25af1e723c69b5
#
_cell.length_a   1.000
_cell.length_b   1.000
_cell.length_c   1.000
_cell.angle_alpha   90.00
_cell.angle_beta   90.00
_cell.angle_gamma   90.00
#
_symmetry.space_group_name_H-M   'P 1'
#
loop_
_entity.id
_entity.type
_entity.pdbx_description
1 polymer ?
#
loop_
_entity_poly.entity_id
_entity_poly.type
_entity_poly.pdbx_seq_one_letter_code
_entity_poly.pdbx_strand_id
1 'polypeptide(L)'
;MDSALIVSYSEKSNQDLCKILTEASISDITVSPTAAEARRMLIDKDFDLIIVNTPLPDEFGESLARHIAEKKISEVILLVKAELFDDISNKVEEYGIITIAKPIGKTIFWNALKIASATHKRIKTIQNENKKLVQKIEDIRIIDRAKCILISQLSFSEPEAHRYIEKQAMDLRVTRRKIAEEILKMYEN
;
A
#
# COMPACT_ATOMS: atom_id res chain seq x y z
N MET A 1 10.29 3.37 4.72
CA MET A 1 10.44 2.26 3.76
C MET A 1 11.45 1.31 4.37
N ASP A 2 11.06 0.06 4.56
CA ASP A 2 11.88 -0.91 5.29
C ASP A 2 12.33 -2.06 4.37
N SER A 3 11.61 -2.26 3.25
CA SER A 3 11.86 -3.32 2.28
C SER A 3 12.02 -2.81 0.85
N ALA A 4 12.92 -3.42 0.08
CA ALA A 4 13.14 -3.10 -1.33
C ALA A 4 13.36 -4.36 -2.18
N LEU A 5 12.84 -4.35 -3.40
CA LEU A 5 13.12 -5.32 -4.44
C LEU A 5 13.92 -4.66 -5.56
N ILE A 6 15.08 -5.20 -5.86
CA ILE A 6 15.90 -4.81 -7.02
C ILE A 6 15.68 -5.83 -8.12
N VAL A 7 15.09 -5.40 -9.23
CA VAL A 7 14.93 -6.24 -10.42
C VAL A 7 16.02 -5.87 -11.41
N SER A 8 17.06 -6.68 -11.48
CA SER A 8 18.27 -6.38 -12.26
C SER A 8 19.13 -7.60 -12.49
N TYR A 9 19.59 -7.76 -13.71
CA TYR A 9 20.52 -8.81 -14.12
C TYR A 9 21.99 -8.48 -13.84
N SER A 10 22.33 -7.20 -13.66
CA SER A 10 23.72 -6.75 -13.51
C SER A 10 24.20 -6.86 -12.06
N GLU A 11 25.07 -7.83 -11.76
CA GLU A 11 25.66 -8.01 -10.42
C GLU A 11 26.34 -6.75 -9.88
N LYS A 12 27.11 -6.04 -10.73
CA LYS A 12 27.76 -4.78 -10.35
C LYS A 12 26.74 -3.72 -9.93
N SER A 13 25.68 -3.54 -10.74
CA SER A 13 24.62 -2.59 -10.40
C SER A 13 23.88 -2.99 -9.12
N ASN A 14 23.67 -4.29 -8.91
CA ASN A 14 23.04 -4.81 -7.72
C ASN A 14 23.83 -4.47 -6.46
N GLN A 15 25.16 -4.68 -6.49
CA GLN A 15 26.05 -4.34 -5.37
C GLN A 15 26.03 -2.84 -5.05
N ASP A 16 26.07 -1.98 -6.08
CA ASP A 16 26.04 -0.53 -5.89
C ASP A 16 24.68 -0.06 -5.37
N LEU A 17 23.56 -0.58 -5.89
CA LEU A 17 22.23 -0.28 -5.41
C LEU A 17 22.01 -0.77 -3.97
N CYS A 18 22.43 -1.99 -3.64
CA CYS A 18 22.35 -2.52 -2.28
C CYS A 18 23.10 -1.63 -1.28
N LYS A 19 24.30 -1.16 -1.61
CA LYS A 19 25.07 -0.25 -0.75
C LYS A 19 24.29 1.05 -0.48
N ILE A 20 23.77 1.67 -1.53
CA ILE A 20 23.00 2.94 -1.40
C ILE A 20 21.73 2.72 -0.57
N LEU A 21 21.01 1.61 -0.79
CA LEU A 21 19.79 1.30 -0.03
C LEU A 21 20.11 1.04 1.45
N THR A 22 21.19 0.34 1.74
CA THR A 22 21.65 0.13 3.12
C THR A 22 22.04 1.45 3.80
N GLU A 23 22.77 2.34 3.09
CA GLU A 23 23.04 3.70 3.57
C GLU A 23 21.76 4.50 3.83
N ALA A 24 20.68 4.22 3.09
CA ALA A 24 19.35 4.81 3.29
C ALA A 24 18.51 4.13 4.38
N SER A 25 19.11 3.22 5.16
CA SER A 25 18.46 2.46 6.24
C SER A 25 17.35 1.51 5.76
N ILE A 26 17.43 1.04 4.53
CA ILE A 26 16.58 -0.05 4.01
C ILE A 26 17.34 -1.36 4.23
N SER A 27 16.82 -2.22 5.12
CA SER A 27 17.53 -3.42 5.57
C SER A 27 17.06 -4.71 4.88
N ASP A 28 15.82 -4.77 4.46
CA ASP A 28 15.24 -5.95 3.80
C ASP A 28 15.32 -5.75 2.28
N ILE A 29 16.45 -6.15 1.70
CA ILE A 29 16.73 -6.01 0.27
C ILE A 29 16.71 -7.38 -0.38
N THR A 30 15.84 -7.55 -1.37
CA THR A 30 15.76 -8.75 -2.21
C THR A 30 16.18 -8.39 -3.64
N VAL A 31 16.85 -9.30 -4.33
CA VAL A 31 17.26 -9.13 -5.73
C VAL A 31 16.61 -10.19 -6.58
N SER A 32 16.07 -9.79 -7.72
CA SER A 32 15.53 -10.68 -8.76
C SER A 32 16.19 -10.40 -10.09
N PRO A 33 16.71 -11.40 -10.79
CA PRO A 33 17.38 -11.21 -12.08
C PRO A 33 16.43 -11.00 -13.26
N THR A 34 15.14 -11.33 -13.12
CA THR A 34 14.16 -11.30 -14.20
C THR A 34 12.82 -10.72 -13.75
N ALA A 35 12.05 -10.23 -14.72
CA ALA A 35 10.69 -9.76 -14.45
C ALA A 35 9.75 -10.91 -14.06
N ALA A 36 9.91 -12.07 -14.64
CA ALA A 36 9.09 -13.25 -14.32
C ALA A 36 9.26 -13.68 -12.86
N GLU A 37 10.49 -13.69 -12.36
CA GLU A 37 10.78 -14.02 -10.96
C GLU A 37 10.27 -12.91 -10.02
N ALA A 38 10.47 -11.64 -10.37
CA ALA A 38 9.94 -10.52 -9.61
C ALA A 38 8.41 -10.59 -9.46
N ARG A 39 7.68 -10.92 -10.55
CA ARG A 39 6.22 -11.10 -10.48
C ARG A 39 5.80 -12.22 -9.53
N ARG A 40 6.54 -13.33 -9.47
CA ARG A 40 6.27 -14.43 -8.52
C ARG A 40 6.47 -13.97 -7.08
N MET A 41 7.60 -13.29 -6.80
CA MET A 41 7.88 -12.77 -5.45
C MET A 41 6.80 -11.77 -4.98
N LEU A 42 6.26 -10.97 -5.90
CA LEU A 42 5.20 -9.98 -5.63
C LEU A 42 3.81 -10.60 -5.42
N ILE A 43 3.65 -11.90 -5.59
CA ILE A 43 2.43 -12.63 -5.17
C ILE A 43 2.48 -12.88 -3.66
N ASP A 44 3.66 -13.21 -3.14
CA ASP A 44 3.83 -13.68 -1.76
C ASP A 44 4.23 -12.57 -0.80
N LYS A 45 4.87 -11.49 -1.32
CA LYS A 45 5.43 -10.42 -0.49
C LYS A 45 5.29 -9.05 -1.15
N ASP A 46 4.83 -8.08 -0.35
CA ASP A 46 4.85 -6.67 -0.72
C ASP A 46 6.19 -6.04 -0.36
N PHE A 47 6.65 -5.10 -1.20
CA PHE A 47 7.84 -4.29 -0.96
C PHE A 47 7.47 -2.81 -0.95
N ASP A 48 8.12 -2.03 -0.08
CA ASP A 48 7.90 -0.59 -0.03
C ASP A 48 8.47 0.14 -1.25
N LEU A 49 9.60 -0.37 -1.78
CA LEU A 49 10.31 0.18 -2.93
C LEU A 49 10.67 -0.92 -3.93
N ILE A 50 10.47 -0.65 -5.21
CA ILE A 50 10.90 -1.55 -6.28
C ILE A 50 11.74 -0.76 -7.28
N ILE A 51 12.95 -1.26 -7.54
CA ILE A 51 13.88 -0.67 -8.50
C ILE A 51 14.00 -1.61 -9.68
N VAL A 52 13.61 -1.15 -10.86
CA VAL A 52 13.72 -1.92 -12.10
C VAL A 52 14.86 -1.36 -12.94
N ASN A 53 15.93 -2.13 -13.12
CA ASN A 53 17.10 -1.74 -13.89
C ASN A 53 17.03 -2.31 -15.32
N THR A 54 16.49 -1.52 -16.24
CA THR A 54 16.26 -1.94 -17.64
C THR A 54 17.54 -1.96 -18.50
N PRO A 55 17.63 -2.77 -19.58
CA PRO A 55 16.68 -3.83 -19.91
C PRO A 55 16.88 -5.05 -19.01
N LEU A 56 15.81 -5.84 -18.83
CA LEU A 56 15.87 -7.15 -18.19
C LEU A 56 16.11 -8.25 -19.24
N PRO A 57 16.52 -9.47 -18.85
CA PRO A 57 16.77 -10.55 -19.80
C PRO A 57 15.52 -11.04 -20.53
N ASP A 58 14.38 -10.98 -19.87
CA ASP A 58 13.10 -11.53 -20.33
C ASP A 58 12.12 -10.47 -20.86
N GLU A 59 12.29 -9.22 -20.48
CA GLU A 59 11.50 -8.09 -21.00
C GLU A 59 12.25 -6.77 -20.81
N PHE A 60 11.74 -5.68 -21.38
CA PHE A 60 12.36 -4.37 -21.17
C PHE A 60 12.25 -3.87 -19.73
N GLY A 61 11.15 -4.18 -19.03
CA GLY A 61 10.90 -3.82 -17.63
C GLY A 61 9.91 -2.68 -17.44
N GLU A 62 9.53 -1.94 -18.48
CA GLU A 62 8.49 -0.89 -18.42
C GLU A 62 7.12 -1.48 -18.04
N SER A 63 6.74 -2.61 -18.69
CA SER A 63 5.49 -3.30 -18.41
C SER A 63 5.41 -3.79 -16.96
N LEU A 64 6.51 -4.33 -16.43
CA LEU A 64 6.61 -4.71 -15.02
C LEU A 64 6.41 -3.51 -14.12
N ALA A 65 7.12 -2.40 -14.38
CA ALA A 65 7.05 -1.20 -13.57
C ALA A 65 5.61 -0.64 -13.50
N ARG A 66 4.91 -0.55 -14.64
CA ARG A 66 3.51 -0.11 -14.70
C ARG A 66 2.58 -1.03 -13.92
N HIS A 67 2.69 -2.35 -14.13
CA HIS A 67 1.87 -3.32 -13.42
C HIS A 67 2.03 -3.22 -11.88
N ILE A 68 3.25 -2.95 -11.41
CA ILE A 68 3.52 -2.75 -9.98
C ILE A 68 2.89 -1.44 -9.50
N ALA A 69 3.09 -0.35 -10.24
CA ALA A 69 2.59 0.96 -9.86
C ALA A 69 1.05 1.03 -9.82
N GLU A 70 0.35 0.29 -10.70
CA GLU A 70 -1.12 0.18 -10.69
C GLU A 70 -1.68 -0.35 -9.37
N LYS A 71 -0.95 -1.23 -8.67
CA LYS A 71 -1.36 -1.75 -7.36
C LYS A 71 -1.28 -0.70 -6.24
N LYS A 72 -0.55 0.40 -6.43
CA LYS A 72 -0.39 1.53 -5.48
C LYS A 72 0.07 1.11 -4.08
N ILE A 73 0.86 0.05 -3.99
CA ILE A 73 1.40 -0.48 -2.73
C ILE A 73 2.87 -0.08 -2.59
N SER A 74 3.60 -0.13 -3.70
CA SER A 74 5.05 0.07 -3.76
C SER A 74 5.39 1.34 -4.54
N GLU A 75 6.45 2.04 -4.11
CA GLU A 75 7.07 3.07 -4.94
C GLU A 75 7.98 2.41 -5.99
N VAL A 76 7.98 2.94 -7.19
CA VAL A 76 8.75 2.36 -8.31
C VAL A 76 9.77 3.35 -8.83
N ILE A 77 11.03 2.92 -8.91
CA ILE A 77 12.12 3.63 -9.58
C ILE A 77 12.54 2.80 -10.81
N LEU A 78 12.48 3.41 -11.98
CA LEU A 78 12.84 2.80 -13.25
C LEU A 78 14.17 3.38 -13.76
N LEU A 79 15.19 2.54 -13.90
CA LEU A 79 16.50 2.94 -14.38
C LEU A 79 16.62 2.62 -15.86
N VAL A 80 16.75 3.64 -16.71
CA VAL A 80 16.75 3.50 -18.17
C VAL A 80 18.02 4.06 -18.79
N LYS A 81 18.35 3.67 -20.02
CA LYS A 81 19.41 4.33 -20.78
C LYS A 81 19.03 5.77 -21.08
N ALA A 82 20.02 6.69 -21.07
CA ALA A 82 19.79 8.12 -21.32
C ALA A 82 19.04 8.40 -22.63
N GLU A 83 19.35 7.63 -23.67
CA GLU A 83 18.74 7.76 -25.00
C GLU A 83 17.22 7.46 -25.01
N LEU A 84 16.74 6.69 -24.03
CA LEU A 84 15.34 6.26 -23.92
C LEU A 84 14.59 7.00 -22.81
N PHE A 85 15.27 7.91 -22.11
CA PHE A 85 14.73 8.54 -20.92
C PHE A 85 13.43 9.31 -21.20
N ASP A 86 13.41 10.19 -22.18
CA ASP A 86 12.24 11.02 -22.48
C ASP A 86 11.04 10.18 -22.93
N ASP A 87 11.27 9.23 -23.83
CA ASP A 87 10.21 8.35 -24.34
C ASP A 87 9.58 7.49 -23.25
N ILE A 88 10.41 6.94 -22.36
CA ILE A 88 9.93 6.07 -21.29
C ILE A 88 9.32 6.88 -20.15
N SER A 89 9.96 8.00 -19.76
CA SER A 89 9.45 8.86 -18.69
C SER A 89 8.04 9.34 -18.99
N ASN A 90 7.80 9.84 -20.21
CA ASN A 90 6.47 10.31 -20.66
C ASN A 90 5.40 9.21 -20.59
N LYS A 91 5.77 7.95 -20.81
CA LYS A 91 4.83 6.81 -20.76
C LYS A 91 4.49 6.34 -19.36
N VAL A 92 5.37 6.58 -18.38
CA VAL A 92 5.22 6.01 -17.04
C VAL A 92 4.97 7.05 -15.95
N GLU A 93 5.07 8.35 -16.25
CA GLU A 93 4.86 9.41 -15.26
C GLU A 93 3.44 9.43 -14.68
N GLU A 94 2.42 9.13 -15.50
CA GLU A 94 1.02 9.06 -15.05
C GLU A 94 0.79 7.99 -13.98
N TYR A 95 1.66 6.97 -13.91
CA TYR A 95 1.63 5.91 -12.90
C TYR A 95 2.41 6.29 -11.63
N GLY A 96 3.04 7.47 -11.60
CA GLY A 96 3.86 7.91 -10.47
C GLY A 96 5.23 7.22 -10.39
N ILE A 97 5.70 6.63 -11.48
CA ILE A 97 7.01 5.96 -11.56
C ILE A 97 8.12 7.00 -11.69
N ILE A 98 9.12 6.92 -10.83
CA ILE A 98 10.30 7.78 -10.90
C ILE A 98 11.29 7.20 -11.90
N THR A 99 11.54 7.88 -13.00
CA THR A 99 12.50 7.45 -14.03
C THR A 99 13.85 8.12 -13.81
N ILE A 100 14.94 7.35 -13.89
CA ILE A 100 16.32 7.84 -13.77
C ILE A 100 17.15 7.36 -14.97
N ALA A 101 17.82 8.31 -15.63
CA ALA A 101 18.73 8.01 -16.72
C ALA A 101 20.07 7.42 -16.22
N LYS A 102 20.60 6.43 -16.93
CA LYS A 102 21.95 5.91 -16.72
C LYS A 102 22.98 6.68 -17.52
N PRO A 103 24.20 6.92 -17.01
CA PRO A 103 24.75 6.41 -15.74
C PRO A 103 24.14 7.09 -14.51
N ILE A 104 23.93 6.30 -13.45
CA ILE A 104 23.24 6.76 -12.23
C ILE A 104 24.19 7.64 -11.42
N GLY A 105 23.86 8.93 -11.30
CA GLY A 105 24.54 9.82 -10.37
C GLY A 105 24.09 9.58 -8.92
N LYS A 106 25.02 9.44 -7.98
CA LYS A 106 24.70 9.20 -6.56
C LYS A 106 23.71 10.22 -6.02
N THR A 107 23.89 11.51 -6.30
CA THR A 107 23.03 12.60 -5.84
C THR A 107 21.62 12.50 -6.41
N ILE A 108 21.49 12.17 -7.72
CA ILE A 108 20.20 12.03 -8.39
C ILE A 108 19.42 10.87 -7.77
N PHE A 109 20.08 9.74 -7.57
CA PHE A 109 19.46 8.56 -6.97
C PHE A 109 19.03 8.81 -5.51
N TRP A 110 19.86 9.49 -4.71
CA TRP A 110 19.49 9.89 -3.35
C TRP A 110 18.27 10.81 -3.30
N ASN A 111 18.17 11.77 -4.22
CA ASN A 111 17.00 12.64 -4.30
C ASN A 111 15.75 11.85 -4.68
N ALA A 112 15.85 10.93 -5.63
CA ALA A 112 14.76 10.04 -6.01
C ALA A 112 14.29 9.17 -4.83
N LEU A 113 15.23 8.59 -4.06
CA LEU A 113 14.90 7.82 -2.85
C LEU A 113 14.19 8.67 -1.79
N LYS A 114 14.63 9.93 -1.57
CA LYS A 114 13.95 10.83 -0.64
C LYS A 114 12.53 11.15 -1.09
N ILE A 115 12.33 11.41 -2.38
CA ILE A 115 11.01 11.65 -2.96
C ILE A 115 10.14 10.42 -2.77
N ALA A 116 10.60 9.24 -3.20
CA ALA A 116 9.90 7.97 -3.03
C ALA A 116 9.53 7.73 -1.55
N SER A 117 10.47 7.94 -0.62
CA SER A 117 10.19 7.77 0.81
C SER A 117 9.13 8.74 1.35
N ALA A 118 9.16 9.99 0.92
CA ALA A 118 8.17 10.98 1.33
C ALA A 118 6.78 10.64 0.77
N THR A 119 6.71 10.26 -0.51
CA THR A 119 5.47 9.85 -1.18
C THR A 119 4.90 8.60 -0.53
N HIS A 120 5.70 7.58 -0.29
CA HIS A 120 5.30 6.34 0.39
C HIS A 120 4.68 6.62 1.76
N LYS A 121 5.34 7.43 2.60
CA LYS A 121 4.80 7.81 3.92
C LYS A 121 3.45 8.51 3.81
N ARG A 122 3.31 9.43 2.86
CA ARG A 122 2.06 10.16 2.63
C ARG A 122 0.93 9.23 2.19
N ILE A 123 1.20 8.36 1.22
CA ILE A 123 0.21 7.38 0.72
C ILE A 123 -0.21 6.43 1.84
N LYS A 124 0.74 5.90 2.62
CA LYS A 124 0.44 5.01 3.76
C LYS A 124 -0.42 5.69 4.82
N THR A 125 -0.18 6.98 5.09
CA THR A 125 -1.04 7.76 6.01
C THR A 125 -2.46 7.86 5.47
N ILE A 126 -2.64 8.27 4.21
CA ILE A 126 -3.95 8.38 3.55
C ILE A 126 -4.69 7.03 3.53
N GLN A 127 -4.00 5.95 3.20
CA GLN A 127 -4.58 4.60 3.21
C GLN A 127 -5.06 4.19 4.60
N ASN A 128 -4.28 4.49 5.65
CA ASN A 128 -4.66 4.20 7.02
C ASN A 128 -5.87 5.03 7.47
N GLU A 129 -5.95 6.29 7.08
CA GLU A 129 -7.11 7.15 7.34
C GLU A 129 -8.36 6.62 6.61
N ASN A 130 -8.22 6.25 5.34
CA ASN A 130 -9.31 5.63 4.58
C ASN A 130 -9.81 4.33 5.21
N LYS A 131 -8.91 3.45 5.65
CA LYS A 131 -9.30 2.22 6.36
C LYS A 131 -10.11 2.53 7.63
N LYS A 132 -9.69 3.54 8.41
CA LYS A 132 -10.43 3.98 9.60
C LYS A 132 -11.81 4.54 9.26
N LEU A 133 -11.93 5.29 8.16
CA LEU A 133 -13.21 5.85 7.72
C LEU A 133 -14.17 4.75 7.24
N VAL A 134 -13.69 3.80 6.44
CA VAL A 134 -14.48 2.65 6.00
C VAL A 134 -14.97 1.85 7.20
N GLN A 135 -14.10 1.59 8.18
CA GLN A 135 -14.47 0.89 9.41
C GLN A 135 -15.57 1.64 10.19
N LYS A 136 -15.44 2.97 10.31
CA LYS A 136 -16.48 3.78 10.97
C LYS A 136 -17.84 3.71 10.25
N ILE A 137 -17.84 3.72 8.92
CA ILE A 137 -19.07 3.58 8.13
C ILE A 137 -19.72 2.23 8.39
N GLU A 138 -18.93 1.14 8.42
CA GLU A 138 -19.45 -0.18 8.75
C GLU A 138 -19.99 -0.26 10.17
N ASP A 139 -19.29 0.33 11.14
CA ASP A 139 -19.74 0.38 12.53
C ASP A 139 -21.11 1.10 12.64
N ILE A 140 -21.27 2.24 11.95
CA ILE A 140 -22.53 2.97 11.90
C ILE A 140 -23.65 2.09 11.32
N ARG A 141 -23.41 1.41 10.19
CA ARG A 141 -24.40 0.53 9.56
C ARG A 141 -24.86 -0.60 10.49
N ILE A 142 -23.93 -1.24 11.18
CA ILE A 142 -24.23 -2.33 12.13
C ILE A 142 -25.04 -1.79 13.31
N ILE A 143 -24.67 -0.63 13.87
CA ILE A 143 -25.39 0.00 14.97
C ILE A 143 -26.79 0.41 14.54
N ASP A 144 -26.96 0.99 13.35
CA ASP A 144 -28.27 1.39 12.85
C ASP A 144 -29.19 0.18 12.60
N ARG A 145 -28.67 -0.92 12.07
CA ARG A 145 -29.45 -2.17 11.95
C ARG A 145 -29.91 -2.66 13.32
N ALA A 146 -29.02 -2.67 14.32
CA ALA A 146 -29.40 -3.08 15.68
C ALA A 146 -30.43 -2.15 16.29
N LYS A 147 -30.37 -0.81 16.07
CA LYS A 147 -31.39 0.12 16.46
C LYS A 147 -32.75 -0.20 15.81
N CYS A 148 -32.76 -0.47 14.51
CA CYS A 148 -33.98 -0.86 13.80
C CYS A 148 -34.62 -2.12 14.41
N ILE A 149 -33.84 -3.10 14.84
CA ILE A 149 -34.36 -4.28 15.53
C ILE A 149 -34.96 -3.91 16.89
N LEU A 150 -34.27 -3.12 17.70
CA LEU A 150 -34.79 -2.68 19.00
C LEU A 150 -36.11 -1.90 18.87
N ILE A 151 -36.20 -1.07 17.83
CA ILE A 151 -37.43 -0.32 17.51
C ILE A 151 -38.55 -1.28 17.10
N SER A 152 -38.30 -2.21 16.20
CA SER A 152 -39.33 -3.10 15.67
C SER A 152 -39.77 -4.20 16.64
N GLN A 153 -38.85 -4.76 17.42
CA GLN A 153 -39.12 -5.91 18.30
C GLN A 153 -39.48 -5.48 19.75
N LEU A 154 -38.89 -4.39 20.23
CA LEU A 154 -39.08 -3.94 21.62
C LEU A 154 -39.84 -2.63 21.72
N SER A 155 -40.33 -2.09 20.60
CA SER A 155 -41.11 -0.82 20.55
C SER A 155 -40.35 0.38 21.15
N PHE A 156 -39.02 0.37 21.06
CA PHE A 156 -38.18 1.50 21.47
C PHE A 156 -38.36 2.66 20.48
N SER A 157 -38.26 3.88 20.96
CA SER A 157 -37.97 5.02 20.10
C SER A 157 -36.52 5.03 19.69
N GLU A 158 -36.14 5.75 18.60
CA GLU A 158 -34.77 5.86 18.17
C GLU A 158 -33.81 6.34 19.28
N PRO A 159 -34.15 7.40 20.07
CA PRO A 159 -33.31 7.82 21.19
C PRO A 159 -33.17 6.76 22.29
N GLU A 160 -34.17 5.95 22.54
CA GLU A 160 -34.12 4.87 23.53
C GLU A 160 -33.21 3.73 23.04
N ALA A 161 -33.34 3.32 21.77
CA ALA A 161 -32.50 2.32 21.17
C ALA A 161 -31.01 2.75 21.17
N HIS A 162 -30.74 4.01 20.85
CA HIS A 162 -29.41 4.58 20.90
C HIS A 162 -28.81 4.52 22.31
N ARG A 163 -29.53 5.04 23.29
CA ARG A 163 -29.12 5.04 24.71
C ARG A 163 -28.92 3.62 25.26
N TYR A 164 -29.75 2.68 24.85
CA TYR A 164 -29.61 1.27 25.24
C TYR A 164 -28.29 0.70 24.80
N ILE A 165 -27.93 0.86 23.51
CA ILE A 165 -26.65 0.38 22.96
C ILE A 165 -25.47 1.06 23.65
N GLU A 166 -25.55 2.37 23.89
CA GLU A 166 -24.46 3.10 24.57
C GLU A 166 -24.30 2.63 26.04
N LYS A 167 -25.40 2.50 26.78
CA LYS A 167 -25.34 2.04 28.16
C LYS A 167 -24.74 0.64 28.26
N GLN A 168 -25.23 -0.29 27.45
CA GLN A 168 -24.70 -1.66 27.43
C GLN A 168 -23.20 -1.70 27.09
N ALA A 169 -22.76 -0.88 26.12
CA ALA A 169 -21.35 -0.77 25.74
C ALA A 169 -20.50 -0.24 26.91
N MET A 170 -20.99 0.73 27.66
CA MET A 170 -20.32 1.28 28.85
C MET A 170 -20.29 0.26 30.01
N ASP A 171 -21.40 -0.37 30.33
CA ASP A 171 -21.54 -1.30 31.43
C ASP A 171 -20.65 -2.55 31.24
N LEU A 172 -20.57 -3.05 30.01
CA LEU A 172 -19.76 -4.21 29.64
C LEU A 172 -18.34 -3.85 29.19
N ARG A 173 -17.99 -2.56 29.10
CA ARG A 173 -16.68 -2.06 28.65
C ARG A 173 -16.27 -2.58 27.26
N VAL A 174 -17.22 -2.65 26.35
CA VAL A 174 -17.03 -3.06 24.95
C VAL A 174 -17.43 -1.96 23.99
N THR A 175 -17.14 -2.14 22.69
CA THR A 175 -17.54 -1.19 21.65
C THR A 175 -19.05 -1.26 21.39
N ARG A 176 -19.67 -0.14 20.99
CA ARG A 176 -21.08 -0.11 20.55
C ARG A 176 -21.35 -1.08 19.40
N ARG A 177 -20.37 -1.26 18.49
CA ARG A 177 -20.43 -2.27 17.43
C ARG A 177 -20.63 -3.67 17.99
N LYS A 178 -19.88 -4.05 19.02
CA LYS A 178 -19.99 -5.40 19.61
C LYS A 178 -21.36 -5.65 20.20
N ILE A 179 -21.92 -4.67 20.92
CA ILE A 179 -23.31 -4.76 21.43
C ILE A 179 -24.31 -4.88 20.27
N ALA A 180 -24.14 -4.08 19.22
CA ALA A 180 -24.98 -4.16 18.04
C ALA A 180 -24.93 -5.53 17.36
N GLU A 181 -23.74 -6.12 17.20
CA GLU A 181 -23.55 -7.48 16.67
C GLU A 181 -24.22 -8.56 17.54
N GLU A 182 -24.20 -8.41 18.85
CA GLU A 182 -24.90 -9.30 19.79
C GLU A 182 -26.43 -9.19 19.65
N ILE A 183 -26.95 -7.99 19.53
CA ILE A 183 -28.38 -7.76 19.27
C ILE A 183 -28.78 -8.40 17.93
N LEU A 184 -28.02 -8.17 16.85
CA LEU A 184 -28.30 -8.79 15.55
C LEU A 184 -28.34 -10.30 15.64
N LYS A 185 -27.38 -10.93 16.33
CA LYS A 185 -27.35 -12.38 16.52
C LYS A 185 -28.54 -12.93 17.30
N MET A 186 -29.13 -12.17 18.24
CA MET A 186 -30.28 -12.61 19.01
C MET A 186 -31.58 -12.61 18.20
N TYR A 187 -31.71 -11.73 17.21
CA TYR A 187 -32.98 -11.49 16.53
C TYR A 187 -32.97 -11.84 15.03
N GLU A 188 -31.81 -12.06 14.41
CA GLU A 188 -31.69 -12.45 12.99
C GLU A 188 -31.45 -13.96 12.77
N ASN A 189 -31.54 -14.81 13.84
CA ASN A 189 -31.49 -16.27 13.74
C ASN A 189 -32.87 -16.87 13.58
#